data_030de52ab518dc36794c8d4b4413a3c4
#
_entry.id   030de52ab518dc36794c8d4b4413a3c4
#
_cell.length_a   1.000
_cell.length_b   1.000
_cell.length_c   1.000
_cell.angle_alpha   90.00
_cell.angle_beta   90.00
_cell.angle_gamma   90.00
#
_symmetry.space_group_name_H-M   'P 1'
#
loop_
_entity.id
_entity.type
_entity.pdbx_description
1 polymer ?
#
loop_
_entity_poly.entity_id
_entity_poly.type
_entity_poly.pdbx_seq_one_letter_code
_entity_poly.pdbx_strand_id
1 'polypeptide(L)'
;MRHALSELGTSPYHARSGPWTATQATYLPAHNELDIGAGLLRQPVLDTAAPMYLRFGSLGSLLARDMSQALDGTCGQHYDAYGTKRDWWSNATAQAFAQLETCLAQQGRDAHEAVADDAGLAHSYRAWHHILDNGGMRVFEQNQRLPGLVLYSHEQLFFIAYAQLWAERGSARHARRLHQALSHFAPFAAAFECPAPRTRCDVW
;
A
#
# COMPACT_ATOMS: atom_id res chain seq x y z
N MET A 1 -5.59 22.29 24.00
CA MET A 1 -6.07 22.93 22.77
C MET A 1 -5.31 24.23 22.41
N ARG A 2 -5.00 25.13 23.35
CA ARG A 2 -4.18 26.34 23.08
C ARG A 2 -2.71 26.04 22.77
N HIS A 3 -2.10 25.00 23.32
CA HIS A 3 -0.72 24.60 23.04
C HIS A 3 -0.54 24.13 21.58
N ALA A 4 -1.47 23.36 21.05
CA ALA A 4 -1.42 22.88 19.66
C ALA A 4 -1.52 24.01 18.64
N LEU A 5 -2.21 25.13 18.97
CA LEU A 5 -2.34 26.27 18.06
C LEU A 5 -1.12 27.22 18.11
N SER A 6 -0.38 27.26 19.24
CA SER A 6 0.87 28.05 19.32
C SER A 6 2.04 27.36 18.63
N GLU A 7 2.01 26.04 18.50
CA GLU A 7 3.01 25.28 17.77
C GLU A 7 2.80 25.31 16.25
N LEU A 8 1.60 25.65 15.77
CA LEU A 8 1.31 25.84 14.34
C LEU A 8 2.12 26.98 13.68
N GLY A 9 2.70 27.87 14.48
CA GLY A 9 3.55 28.98 14.00
C GLY A 9 5.05 28.77 14.15
N THR A 10 5.49 27.75 14.91
CA THR A 10 6.90 27.53 15.24
C THR A 10 7.36 26.09 15.06
N SER A 11 6.44 25.15 14.90
CA SER A 11 6.79 23.81 14.47
C SER A 11 7.27 23.89 13.03
N PRO A 12 8.39 23.26 12.69
CA PRO A 12 8.69 22.95 11.31
C PRO A 12 7.72 21.86 10.83
N TYR A 13 6.42 22.17 10.84
CA TYR A 13 5.48 21.45 10.00
C TYR A 13 5.98 21.73 8.59
N HIS A 14 6.72 20.77 8.13
CA HIS A 14 7.45 20.80 6.89
C HIS A 14 6.44 21.19 5.81
N ALA A 15 6.82 22.11 4.99
CA ALA A 15 5.99 22.53 3.88
C ALA A 15 5.56 21.25 3.17
N ARG A 16 4.24 20.97 3.17
CA ARG A 16 3.68 19.80 2.49
C ARG A 16 4.30 19.69 1.10
N SER A 17 4.63 18.50 0.69
CA SER A 17 5.24 18.22 -0.61
C SER A 17 4.30 18.57 -1.79
N GLY A 18 3.03 18.90 -1.50
CA GLY A 18 2.03 19.21 -2.51
C GLY A 18 0.79 19.94 -1.99
N PRO A 19 -0.13 20.31 -2.87
CA PRO A 19 -1.37 21.00 -2.50
C PRO A 19 -2.25 20.11 -1.61
N TRP A 20 -3.03 20.71 -0.70
CA TRP A 20 -3.97 20.02 0.18
C TRP A 20 -4.99 19.14 -0.58
N THR A 21 -5.29 19.50 -1.82
CA THR A 21 -6.20 18.78 -2.72
C THR A 21 -5.54 17.65 -3.48
N ALA A 22 -4.25 17.36 -3.23
CA ALA A 22 -3.56 16.26 -3.89
C ALA A 22 -4.34 14.93 -3.74
N THR A 23 -4.31 14.15 -4.80
CA THR A 23 -4.94 12.82 -4.89
C THR A 23 -3.92 11.70 -4.74
N GLN A 24 -2.87 11.95 -3.96
CA GLN A 24 -1.78 11.01 -3.69
C GLN A 24 -1.39 11.08 -2.22
N ALA A 25 -0.80 10.02 -1.72
CA ALA A 25 -0.01 10.00 -0.52
C ALA A 25 1.48 10.04 -0.89
N THR A 26 2.33 10.48 0.02
CA THR A 26 3.77 10.56 -0.18
C THR A 26 4.48 10.30 1.13
N TYR A 27 5.40 9.36 1.16
CA TYR A 27 6.26 9.15 2.31
C TYR A 27 7.43 10.16 2.27
N LEU A 28 7.70 10.79 3.41
CA LEU A 28 8.76 11.78 3.59
C LEU A 28 9.86 11.19 4.49
N PRO A 29 10.93 10.61 3.94
CA PRO A 29 11.94 9.86 4.71
C PRO A 29 12.63 10.70 5.78
N ALA A 30 12.96 11.97 5.47
CA ALA A 30 13.64 12.88 6.39
C ALA A 30 12.81 13.24 7.63
N HIS A 31 11.53 12.91 7.65
CA HIS A 31 10.62 13.19 8.77
C HIS A 31 9.98 11.93 9.32
N ASN A 32 10.17 10.79 8.62
CA ASN A 32 9.44 9.55 8.88
C ASN A 32 7.91 9.80 8.94
N GLU A 33 7.40 10.56 7.99
CA GLU A 33 6.01 10.99 7.93
C GLU A 33 5.35 10.53 6.62
N LEU A 34 4.04 10.26 6.70
CA LEU A 34 3.20 10.02 5.55
C LEU A 34 2.29 11.24 5.33
N ASP A 35 2.53 12.00 4.25
CA ASP A 35 1.66 13.10 3.83
C ASP A 35 0.52 12.56 2.97
N ILE A 36 -0.73 12.72 3.44
CA ILE A 36 -1.92 12.23 2.76
C ILE A 36 -2.72 13.42 2.23
N GLY A 37 -2.82 13.54 0.91
CA GLY A 37 -3.62 14.55 0.27
C GLY A 37 -5.11 14.35 0.51
N ALA A 38 -5.84 15.41 0.85
CA ALA A 38 -7.28 15.35 1.12
C ALA A 38 -8.10 14.85 -0.07
N GLY A 39 -7.58 14.97 -1.29
CA GLY A 39 -8.19 14.40 -2.48
C GLY A 39 -8.30 12.88 -2.49
N LEU A 40 -7.48 12.17 -1.71
CA LEU A 40 -7.60 10.72 -1.50
C LEU A 40 -8.74 10.34 -0.54
N LEU A 41 -9.11 11.25 0.37
CA LEU A 41 -10.05 10.98 1.45
C LEU A 41 -11.50 11.14 0.99
N ARG A 42 -11.80 10.76 -0.24
CA ARG A 42 -13.12 10.80 -0.85
C ARG A 42 -13.35 9.63 -1.79
N GLN A 43 -14.60 9.41 -2.16
CA GLN A 43 -14.95 8.44 -3.19
C GLN A 43 -14.25 8.75 -4.53
N PRO A 44 -13.83 7.72 -5.28
CA PRO A 44 -14.02 6.29 -5.02
C PRO A 44 -12.95 5.65 -4.12
N VAL A 45 -11.89 6.39 -3.72
CA VAL A 45 -10.75 5.84 -2.96
C VAL A 45 -11.12 5.56 -1.51
N LEU A 46 -11.87 6.47 -0.87
CA LEU A 46 -12.41 6.28 0.47
C LEU A 46 -13.92 6.51 0.48
N ASP A 47 -14.64 5.47 0.84
CA ASP A 47 -16.03 5.53 1.28
C ASP A 47 -16.12 4.95 2.70
N THR A 48 -16.43 5.79 3.68
CA THR A 48 -16.52 5.38 5.09
C THR A 48 -17.69 4.45 5.37
N ALA A 49 -18.71 4.46 4.51
CA ALA A 49 -19.87 3.57 4.58
C ALA A 49 -19.63 2.23 3.86
N ALA A 50 -18.58 2.14 3.03
CA ALA A 50 -18.27 0.90 2.32
C ALA A 50 -17.74 -0.18 3.28
N PRO A 51 -17.95 -1.47 2.96
CA PRO A 51 -17.39 -2.59 3.70
C PRO A 51 -15.86 -2.51 3.81
N MET A 52 -15.32 -3.13 4.85
CA MET A 52 -13.88 -3.08 5.15
C MET A 52 -13.02 -3.59 3.99
N TYR A 53 -13.41 -4.69 3.35
CA TYR A 53 -12.65 -5.25 2.23
C TYR A 53 -12.46 -4.26 1.07
N LEU A 54 -13.43 -3.38 0.79
CA LEU A 54 -13.27 -2.32 -0.21
C LEU A 54 -12.33 -1.22 0.27
N ARG A 55 -12.46 -0.78 1.54
CA ARG A 55 -11.60 0.27 2.11
C ARG A 55 -10.14 -0.17 2.21
N PHE A 56 -9.90 -1.43 2.58
CA PHE A 56 -8.55 -1.99 2.62
C PHE A 56 -8.01 -2.27 1.23
N GLY A 57 -8.83 -2.76 0.30
CA GLY A 57 -8.43 -2.93 -1.10
C GLY A 57 -8.07 -1.61 -1.79
N SER A 58 -8.74 -0.51 -1.43
CA SER A 58 -8.50 0.83 -2.00
C SER A 58 -7.49 1.64 -1.18
N LEU A 59 -7.94 2.55 -0.33
CA LEU A 59 -7.07 3.45 0.45
C LEU A 59 -6.03 2.70 1.27
N GLY A 60 -6.41 1.59 1.91
CA GLY A 60 -5.50 0.78 2.71
C GLY A 60 -4.26 0.34 1.92
N SER A 61 -4.45 -0.14 0.69
CA SER A 61 -3.34 -0.57 -0.17
C SER A 61 -2.45 0.59 -0.62
N LEU A 62 -3.03 1.77 -0.89
CA LEU A 62 -2.25 2.97 -1.21
C LEU A 62 -1.40 3.42 -0.04
N LEU A 63 -1.98 3.50 1.17
CA LEU A 63 -1.24 3.92 2.36
C LEU A 63 -0.14 2.92 2.71
N ALA A 64 -0.44 1.62 2.68
CA ALA A 64 0.55 0.58 2.94
C ALA A 64 1.70 0.60 1.92
N ARG A 65 1.39 0.89 0.64
CA ARG A 65 2.38 1.06 -0.42
C ARG A 65 3.36 2.20 -0.10
N ASP A 66 2.84 3.37 0.25
CA ASP A 66 3.69 4.53 0.49
C ASP A 66 4.46 4.40 1.82
N MET A 67 3.87 3.80 2.85
CA MET A 67 4.57 3.45 4.09
C MET A 67 5.72 2.47 3.87
N SER A 68 5.59 1.56 2.91
CA SER A 68 6.65 0.57 2.62
C SER A 68 7.92 1.19 2.03
N GLN A 69 7.85 2.43 1.52
CA GLN A 69 9.02 3.17 1.09
C GLN A 69 10.00 3.45 2.25
N ALA A 70 9.52 3.42 3.49
CA ALA A 70 10.39 3.47 4.67
C ALA A 70 11.34 2.27 4.79
N LEU A 71 11.10 1.20 4.04
CA LEU A 71 11.84 -0.06 4.10
C LEU A 71 12.45 -0.46 2.74
N ASP A 72 12.50 0.46 1.77
CA ASP A 72 13.11 0.21 0.47
C ASP A 72 14.60 0.60 0.42
N GLY A 73 15.28 0.15 -0.62
CA GLY A 73 16.72 0.43 -0.80
C GLY A 73 17.04 1.88 -1.20
N THR A 74 16.05 2.67 -1.60
CA THR A 74 16.28 4.07 -2.02
C THR A 74 16.08 5.07 -0.89
N CYS A 75 15.08 4.86 -0.05
CA CYS A 75 14.75 5.74 1.06
C CYS A 75 15.02 5.07 2.41
N GLY A 76 14.50 3.86 2.61
CA GLY A 76 14.53 3.16 3.88
C GLY A 76 15.95 2.83 4.36
N GLN A 77 16.87 2.49 3.46
CA GLN A 77 18.27 2.23 3.82
C GLN A 77 18.96 3.49 4.38
N HIS A 78 18.61 4.66 3.86
CA HIS A 78 19.38 5.91 4.08
C HIS A 78 18.78 6.83 5.14
N TYR A 79 17.61 6.51 5.69
CA TYR A 79 16.96 7.29 6.76
C TYR A 79 16.49 6.36 7.87
N ASP A 80 16.88 6.66 9.09
CA ASP A 80 16.42 5.90 10.26
C ASP A 80 15.02 6.32 10.71
N ALA A 81 14.49 5.65 11.74
CA ALA A 81 13.16 5.90 12.28
C ALA A 81 12.95 7.34 12.81
N TYR A 82 14.02 8.10 12.97
CA TYR A 82 13.98 9.50 13.40
C TYR A 82 14.12 10.49 12.25
N GLY A 83 14.17 10.00 11.00
CA GLY A 83 14.41 10.81 9.81
C GLY A 83 15.88 11.28 9.67
N THR A 84 16.79 10.72 10.44
CA THR A 84 18.21 11.06 10.37
C THR A 84 18.84 10.33 9.20
N LYS A 85 19.49 11.07 8.31
CA LYS A 85 20.18 10.49 7.16
C LYS A 85 21.40 9.71 7.60
N ARG A 86 21.33 8.38 7.52
CA ARG A 86 22.42 7.44 7.77
C ARG A 86 22.08 6.06 7.23
N ASP A 87 23.09 5.32 6.81
CA ASP A 87 22.94 3.90 6.50
C ASP A 87 22.82 3.11 7.81
N TRP A 88 21.64 2.59 8.08
CA TRP A 88 21.34 1.85 9.32
C TRP A 88 21.09 0.37 9.09
N TRP A 89 20.99 -0.05 7.84
CA TRP A 89 20.82 -1.45 7.53
C TRP A 89 22.09 -2.26 7.87
N SER A 90 21.88 -3.49 8.33
CA SER A 90 22.98 -4.43 8.43
C SER A 90 23.46 -4.84 7.03
N ASN A 91 24.72 -5.29 6.93
CA ASN A 91 25.24 -5.83 5.67
C ASN A 91 24.38 -6.99 5.15
N ALA A 92 23.85 -7.83 6.05
CA ALA A 92 22.97 -8.94 5.68
C ALA A 92 21.65 -8.44 5.07
N THR A 93 21.03 -7.41 5.65
CA THR A 93 19.80 -6.78 5.12
C THR A 93 20.04 -6.18 3.74
N ALA A 94 21.13 -5.41 3.59
CA ALA A 94 21.49 -4.79 2.31
C ALA A 94 21.75 -5.84 1.21
N GLN A 95 22.43 -6.94 1.54
CA GLN A 95 22.66 -8.05 0.61
C GLN A 95 21.36 -8.77 0.22
N ALA A 96 20.50 -9.05 1.17
CA ALA A 96 19.19 -9.68 0.90
C ALA A 96 18.35 -8.80 -0.01
N PHE A 97 18.32 -7.49 0.22
CA PHE A 97 17.60 -6.55 -0.62
C PHE A 97 18.19 -6.47 -2.05
N ALA A 98 19.51 -6.44 -2.19
CA ALA A 98 20.17 -6.46 -3.50
C ALA A 98 19.89 -7.75 -4.30
N GLN A 99 19.73 -8.89 -3.63
CA GLN A 99 19.30 -10.13 -4.27
C GLN A 99 17.86 -10.05 -4.75
N LEU A 100 16.96 -9.45 -3.96
CA LEU A 100 15.59 -9.18 -4.34
C LEU A 100 15.52 -8.25 -5.57
N GLU A 101 16.25 -7.14 -5.57
CA GLU A 101 16.33 -6.23 -6.71
C GLU A 101 16.79 -6.95 -7.98
N THR A 102 17.82 -7.81 -7.87
CA THR A 102 18.29 -8.61 -9.00
C THR A 102 17.21 -9.56 -9.52
N CYS A 103 16.47 -10.22 -8.63
CA CYS A 103 15.37 -11.10 -9.00
C CYS A 103 14.25 -10.34 -9.71
N LEU A 104 13.85 -9.18 -9.21
CA LEU A 104 12.82 -8.34 -9.82
C LEU A 104 13.24 -7.81 -11.19
N ALA A 105 14.49 -7.37 -11.32
CA ALA A 105 15.05 -6.90 -12.59
C ALA A 105 15.06 -7.99 -13.66
N GLN A 106 15.34 -9.25 -13.30
CA GLN A 106 15.26 -10.39 -14.22
C GLN A 106 13.83 -10.64 -14.73
N GLN A 107 12.81 -10.20 -13.99
CA GLN A 107 11.41 -10.24 -14.41
C GLN A 107 10.97 -8.96 -15.16
N GLY A 108 11.88 -8.04 -15.43
CA GLY A 108 11.58 -6.76 -16.07
C GLY A 108 10.78 -5.80 -15.18
N ARG A 109 10.88 -5.95 -13.85
CA ARG A 109 10.24 -5.11 -12.85
C ARG A 109 11.22 -4.06 -12.34
N ASP A 110 10.76 -2.83 -12.18
CA ASP A 110 11.47 -1.83 -11.39
C ASP A 110 11.39 -2.21 -9.92
N ALA A 111 12.53 -2.35 -9.25
CA ALA A 111 12.58 -2.88 -7.89
C ALA A 111 11.86 -1.96 -6.89
N HIS A 112 12.05 -0.64 -7.01
CA HIS A 112 11.41 0.31 -6.11
C HIS A 112 9.88 0.28 -6.25
N GLU A 113 9.36 0.35 -7.47
CA GLU A 113 7.91 0.25 -7.71
C GLU A 113 7.37 -1.12 -7.28
N ALA A 114 8.08 -2.20 -7.60
CA ALA A 114 7.63 -3.56 -7.32
C ALA A 114 7.56 -3.86 -5.83
N VAL A 115 8.59 -3.47 -5.07
CA VAL A 115 8.62 -3.66 -3.61
C VAL A 115 7.46 -2.90 -2.96
N ALA A 116 7.24 -1.64 -3.34
CA ALA A 116 6.17 -0.83 -2.80
C ALA A 116 4.77 -1.39 -3.17
N ASP A 117 4.56 -1.79 -4.43
CA ASP A 117 3.25 -2.31 -4.88
C ASP A 117 2.92 -3.67 -4.23
N ASP A 118 3.89 -4.59 -4.19
CA ASP A 118 3.71 -5.90 -3.57
C ASP A 118 3.49 -5.75 -2.05
N ALA A 119 4.24 -4.86 -1.38
CA ALA A 119 4.07 -4.56 0.04
C ALA A 119 2.70 -3.94 0.33
N GLY A 120 2.29 -2.95 -0.47
CA GLY A 120 1.00 -2.29 -0.32
C GLY A 120 -0.16 -3.29 -0.36
N LEU A 121 -0.13 -4.17 -1.34
CA LEU A 121 -1.13 -5.23 -1.49
C LEU A 121 -1.08 -6.22 -0.31
N ALA A 122 0.11 -6.74 0.01
CA ALA A 122 0.26 -7.79 1.02
C ALA A 122 -0.06 -7.28 2.43
N HIS A 123 0.43 -6.11 2.81
CA HIS A 123 0.22 -5.55 4.16
C HIS A 123 -1.22 -5.13 4.37
N SER A 124 -1.86 -4.51 3.37
CA SER A 124 -3.27 -4.14 3.47
C SER A 124 -4.17 -5.37 3.58
N TYR A 125 -3.91 -6.41 2.78
CA TYR A 125 -4.65 -7.67 2.86
C TYR A 125 -4.50 -8.34 4.23
N ARG A 126 -3.27 -8.45 4.74
CA ARG A 126 -2.99 -9.02 6.07
C ARG A 126 -3.63 -8.20 7.19
N ALA A 127 -3.58 -6.86 7.10
CA ALA A 127 -4.19 -5.98 8.10
C ALA A 127 -5.71 -6.15 8.15
N TRP A 128 -6.36 -6.27 6.99
CA TRP A 128 -7.78 -6.58 6.93
C TRP A 128 -8.11 -7.93 7.59
N HIS A 129 -7.39 -9.00 7.23
CA HIS A 129 -7.60 -10.33 7.84
C HIS A 129 -7.31 -10.31 9.34
N HIS A 130 -6.25 -9.64 9.79
CA HIS A 130 -5.95 -9.51 11.21
C HIS A 130 -7.11 -8.87 12.00
N ILE A 131 -7.79 -7.88 11.42
CA ILE A 131 -8.96 -7.26 12.04
C ILE A 131 -10.16 -8.22 12.02
N LEU A 132 -10.36 -8.99 10.94
CA LEU A 132 -11.42 -10.01 10.90
C LEU A 132 -11.26 -11.05 12.01
N ASP A 133 -10.05 -11.51 12.23
CA ASP A 133 -9.75 -12.56 13.20
C ASP A 133 -9.87 -12.08 14.65
N ASN A 134 -9.65 -10.77 14.92
CA ASN A 134 -9.56 -10.21 16.26
C ASN A 134 -10.65 -9.20 16.61
N GLY A 135 -11.48 -8.78 15.68
CA GLY A 135 -12.32 -7.60 15.83
C GLY A 135 -13.75 -7.81 16.34
N GLY A 136 -14.19 -9.06 16.52
CA GLY A 136 -15.52 -9.38 17.07
C GLY A 136 -16.69 -8.88 16.22
N MET A 137 -17.87 -8.71 16.87
CA MET A 137 -19.15 -8.44 16.21
C MET A 137 -19.17 -7.15 15.37
N ARG A 138 -18.49 -6.09 15.82
CA ARG A 138 -18.38 -4.81 15.09
C ARG A 138 -17.76 -4.98 13.71
N VAL A 139 -16.76 -5.85 13.61
CA VAL A 139 -16.07 -6.13 12.35
C VAL A 139 -16.95 -6.90 11.41
N PHE A 140 -17.73 -7.85 11.93
CA PHE A 140 -18.71 -8.56 11.15
C PHE A 140 -19.73 -7.61 10.51
N GLU A 141 -20.27 -6.64 11.27
CA GLU A 141 -21.18 -5.61 10.75
C GLU A 141 -20.54 -4.74 9.65
N GLN A 142 -19.27 -4.41 9.80
CA GLN A 142 -18.52 -3.59 8.82
C GLN A 142 -18.02 -4.37 7.61
N ASN A 143 -18.19 -5.69 7.59
CA ASN A 143 -17.73 -6.57 6.50
C ASN A 143 -18.90 -7.28 5.81
N GLN A 144 -20.09 -6.68 5.82
CA GLN A 144 -21.28 -7.23 5.19
C GLN A 144 -21.17 -7.31 3.67
N ARG A 145 -21.85 -8.27 3.08
CA ARG A 145 -21.96 -8.39 1.63
C ARG A 145 -22.73 -7.22 1.03
N LEU A 146 -22.23 -6.70 -0.08
CA LEU A 146 -22.95 -5.66 -0.82
C LEU A 146 -24.13 -6.25 -1.59
N PRO A 147 -25.30 -5.60 -1.51
CA PRO A 147 -26.43 -5.95 -2.35
C PRO A 147 -26.06 -5.91 -3.84
N GLY A 148 -26.46 -6.92 -4.58
CA GLY A 148 -26.17 -7.04 -6.01
C GLY A 148 -24.80 -7.63 -6.35
N LEU A 149 -23.88 -7.78 -5.40
CA LEU A 149 -22.56 -8.36 -5.58
C LEU A 149 -22.37 -9.69 -4.84
N VAL A 150 -23.45 -10.38 -4.54
CA VAL A 150 -23.46 -11.63 -3.74
C VAL A 150 -22.71 -12.80 -4.40
N LEU A 151 -22.47 -12.72 -5.71
CA LEU A 151 -21.71 -13.73 -6.46
C LEU A 151 -20.19 -13.63 -6.24
N TYR A 152 -19.72 -12.51 -5.71
CA TYR A 152 -18.31 -12.31 -5.43
C TYR A 152 -18.01 -12.57 -3.94
N SER A 153 -16.86 -13.19 -3.68
CA SER A 153 -16.33 -13.29 -2.32
C SER A 153 -15.80 -11.92 -1.83
N HIS A 154 -15.61 -11.78 -0.52
CA HIS A 154 -15.01 -10.55 0.03
C HIS A 154 -13.58 -10.35 -0.47
N GLU A 155 -12.83 -11.43 -0.64
CA GLU A 155 -11.47 -11.42 -1.20
C GLU A 155 -11.50 -10.93 -2.64
N GLN A 156 -12.41 -11.46 -3.47
CA GLN A 156 -12.55 -11.00 -4.86
C GLN A 156 -12.87 -9.50 -4.91
N LEU A 157 -13.78 -9.03 -4.04
CA LEU A 157 -14.12 -7.60 -3.98
C LEU A 157 -12.97 -6.73 -3.46
N PHE A 158 -12.15 -7.24 -2.53
CA PHE A 158 -10.91 -6.57 -2.12
C PHE A 158 -9.97 -6.35 -3.32
N PHE A 159 -9.72 -7.38 -4.12
CA PHE A 159 -8.85 -7.29 -5.29
C PHE A 159 -9.45 -6.43 -6.40
N ILE A 160 -10.75 -6.44 -6.58
CA ILE A 160 -11.44 -5.55 -7.52
C ILE A 160 -11.26 -4.08 -7.08
N ALA A 161 -11.42 -3.78 -5.80
CA ALA A 161 -11.18 -2.43 -5.27
C ALA A 161 -9.71 -1.99 -5.47
N TYR A 162 -8.76 -2.90 -5.22
CA TYR A 162 -7.34 -2.64 -5.53
C TYR A 162 -7.11 -2.36 -7.01
N ALA A 163 -7.69 -3.16 -7.88
CA ALA A 163 -7.54 -2.98 -9.34
C ALA A 163 -8.11 -1.64 -9.84
N GLN A 164 -9.17 -1.15 -9.22
CA GLN A 164 -9.79 0.13 -9.57
C GLN A 164 -8.85 1.33 -9.35
N LEU A 165 -7.90 1.24 -8.40
CA LEU A 165 -6.89 2.29 -8.18
C LEU A 165 -5.99 2.51 -9.42
N TRP A 166 -5.78 1.46 -10.19
CA TRP A 166 -4.90 1.42 -11.35
C TRP A 166 -5.67 1.53 -12.68
N ALA A 167 -7.01 1.63 -12.61
CA ALA A 167 -7.89 1.64 -13.78
C ALA A 167 -7.87 2.99 -14.51
N GLU A 168 -6.70 3.38 -15.02
CA GLU A 168 -6.54 4.52 -15.90
C GLU A 168 -6.65 4.08 -17.37
N ARG A 169 -7.58 4.71 -18.10
CA ARG A 169 -7.82 4.37 -19.50
C ARG A 169 -6.58 4.65 -20.35
N GLY A 170 -6.06 3.60 -20.99
CA GLY A 170 -4.93 3.71 -21.91
C GLY A 170 -3.55 3.71 -21.25
N SER A 171 -3.44 3.59 -19.95
CA SER A 171 -2.15 3.51 -19.25
C SER A 171 -1.60 2.07 -19.26
N ALA A 172 -0.75 1.75 -20.21
CA ALA A 172 -0.05 0.46 -20.25
C ALA A 172 0.87 0.26 -19.04
N ARG A 173 1.40 1.34 -18.44
CA ARG A 173 2.22 1.28 -17.23
C ARG A 173 1.40 0.79 -16.05
N HIS A 174 0.24 1.39 -15.78
CA HIS A 174 -0.63 1.00 -14.66
C HIS A 174 -1.15 -0.42 -14.83
N ALA A 175 -1.59 -0.80 -16.04
CA ALA A 175 -2.00 -2.16 -16.31
C ALA A 175 -0.90 -3.19 -16.06
N ARG A 176 0.35 -2.88 -16.44
CA ARG A 176 1.51 -3.76 -16.19
C ARG A 176 1.80 -3.89 -14.70
N ARG A 177 1.86 -2.80 -13.93
CA ARG A 177 2.09 -2.81 -12.49
C ARG A 177 1.03 -3.62 -11.75
N LEU A 178 -0.25 -3.37 -12.07
CA LEU A 178 -1.37 -4.13 -11.51
C LEU A 178 -1.22 -5.64 -11.79
N HIS A 179 -0.97 -6.00 -13.05
CA HIS A 179 -0.79 -7.40 -13.43
C HIS A 179 0.39 -8.04 -12.67
N GLN A 180 1.51 -7.34 -12.56
CA GLN A 180 2.70 -7.83 -11.88
C GLN A 180 2.44 -8.06 -10.39
N ALA A 181 1.84 -7.11 -9.67
CA ALA A 181 1.53 -7.26 -8.25
C ALA A 181 0.53 -8.42 -8.01
N LEU A 182 -0.54 -8.50 -8.78
CA LEU A 182 -1.56 -9.54 -8.60
C LEU A 182 -1.05 -10.94 -8.99
N SER A 183 -0.27 -11.07 -10.06
CA SER A 183 0.21 -12.37 -10.53
C SER A 183 1.18 -13.06 -9.55
N HIS A 184 1.83 -12.30 -8.68
CA HIS A 184 2.74 -12.83 -7.66
C HIS A 184 2.07 -13.04 -6.28
N PHE A 185 0.83 -12.62 -6.11
CA PHE A 185 0.15 -12.67 -4.83
C PHE A 185 -0.74 -13.92 -4.70
N ALA A 186 -0.31 -14.88 -3.89
CA ALA A 186 -0.99 -16.16 -3.73
C ALA A 186 -2.47 -16.05 -3.31
N PRO A 187 -2.89 -15.13 -2.40
CA PRO A 187 -4.30 -14.96 -2.08
C PRO A 187 -5.16 -14.53 -3.28
N PHE A 188 -4.62 -13.74 -4.22
CA PHE A 188 -5.31 -13.41 -5.46
C PHE A 188 -5.52 -14.65 -6.33
N ALA A 189 -4.47 -15.45 -6.51
CA ALA A 189 -4.56 -16.68 -7.28
C ALA A 189 -5.60 -17.65 -6.67
N ALA A 190 -5.66 -17.75 -5.34
CA ALA A 190 -6.67 -18.57 -4.66
C ALA A 190 -8.10 -18.00 -4.84
N ALA A 191 -8.29 -16.69 -4.72
CA ALA A 191 -9.60 -16.06 -4.82
C ALA A 191 -10.23 -16.18 -6.23
N PHE A 192 -9.39 -16.22 -7.28
CA PHE A 192 -9.84 -16.28 -8.68
C PHE A 192 -9.52 -17.61 -9.37
N GLU A 193 -9.09 -18.63 -8.60
CA GLU A 193 -8.75 -19.96 -9.12
C GLU A 193 -7.72 -19.93 -10.25
N CYS A 194 -6.77 -18.99 -10.14
CA CYS A 194 -5.70 -18.82 -11.13
C CYS A 194 -4.56 -19.83 -10.88
N PRO A 195 -3.83 -20.26 -11.93
CA PRO A 195 -2.62 -21.04 -11.73
C PRO A 195 -1.60 -20.30 -10.88
N ALA A 196 -0.92 -21.03 -9.98
CA ALA A 196 0.16 -20.46 -9.18
C ALA A 196 1.30 -19.94 -10.08
N PRO A 197 1.92 -18.78 -9.76
CA PRO A 197 3.03 -18.25 -10.55
C PRO A 197 4.22 -19.21 -10.53
N ARG A 198 4.88 -19.36 -11.68
CA ARG A 198 6.02 -20.28 -11.84
C ARG A 198 7.32 -19.77 -11.22
N THR A 199 7.48 -18.48 -11.12
CA THR A 199 8.67 -17.82 -10.55
C THR A 199 8.21 -16.70 -9.63
N ARG A 200 8.75 -16.67 -8.42
CA ARG A 200 8.46 -15.64 -7.42
C ARG A 200 9.76 -15.01 -6.97
N CYS A 201 9.76 -13.67 -6.86
CA CYS A 201 10.67 -12.97 -6.00
C CYS A 201 9.90 -12.70 -4.72
N ASP A 202 10.25 -13.38 -3.64
CA ASP A 202 9.54 -13.20 -2.37
C ASP A 202 9.96 -11.84 -1.80
N VAL A 203 9.02 -10.90 -1.81
CA VAL A 203 9.22 -9.53 -1.31
C VAL A 203 8.81 -9.45 0.17
N TRP A 204 7.67 -10.11 0.55
CA TRP A 204 7.06 -10.02 1.90
C TRP A 204 6.41 -11.32 2.37
#